data_df977bf39d84e640bc85e388a175698f
#
_entry.id   df977bf39d84e640bc85e388a175698f
#
_cell.length_a   1.000
_cell.length_b   1.000
_cell.length_c   1.000
_cell.angle_alpha   90.00
_cell.angle_beta   90.00
_cell.angle_gamma   90.00
#
_symmetry.space_group_name_H-M   'P 1'
#
loop_
_entity.id
_entity.type
_entity.pdbx_description
1 polymer ?
#
loop_
_entity_poly.entity_id
_entity_poly.type
_entity_poly.pdbx_seq_one_letter_code
_entity_poly.pdbx_strand_id
1 'polypeptide(L)'
;SSRDYLDNGEWQGKAEGTLLDGFVKKNGKIVPGKKYDEVLSVKNSGNIDSYVRVTVRTSWRDKEGKDVPVTTLDPSLIDIHFLEENGWVEDADAATAERRVLYLNHALAAGETVDFADSIRIKPEIRNKMTKKTEVTDAGTTYTYEYEYNGYTFQVSAEVDAVQTHNAADAVKSAWGVDISKLGL
;
A
#
# COMPACT_ATOMS: atom_id res chain seq x y z
N SER A 1 9.83 -5.96 2.55
CA SER A 1 10.83 -4.88 2.48
C SER A 1 10.81 -4.06 3.76
N SER A 2 11.94 -3.84 4.36
CA SER A 2 12.10 -2.91 5.48
C SER A 2 12.76 -1.62 5.01
N ARG A 3 12.43 -0.50 5.62
CA ARG A 3 13.02 0.79 5.32
C ARG A 3 13.37 1.52 6.61
N ASP A 4 14.50 2.20 6.61
CA ASP A 4 15.00 3.00 7.72
C ASP A 4 14.72 4.48 7.45
N TYR A 5 14.08 5.18 8.38
CA TYR A 5 13.54 6.50 8.10
C TYR A 5 13.93 7.61 9.04
N LEU A 6 14.46 7.28 10.18
CA LEU A 6 14.81 8.30 11.18
C LEU A 6 16.29 8.31 11.49
N ASP A 7 16.86 9.49 11.51
CA ASP A 7 18.18 9.77 12.01
C ASP A 7 18.10 11.00 12.91
N ASN A 8 18.56 10.88 14.16
CA ASN A 8 18.54 11.95 15.17
C ASN A 8 17.16 12.60 15.40
N GLY A 9 16.07 11.86 15.19
CA GLY A 9 14.72 12.36 15.35
C GLY A 9 14.26 13.33 14.27
N GLU A 10 15.05 13.51 13.23
CA GLU A 10 14.68 14.28 12.06
C GLU A 10 14.38 13.36 10.87
N TRP A 11 13.44 13.77 10.06
CA TRP A 11 13.13 13.07 8.83
C TRP A 11 14.27 13.22 7.82
N GLN A 12 14.93 12.13 7.46
CA GLN A 12 16.08 12.11 6.56
C GLN A 12 15.69 11.71 5.12
N GLY A 13 14.60 12.22 4.64
CA GLY A 13 14.14 12.02 3.27
C GLY A 13 12.91 11.14 3.16
N LYS A 14 12.30 11.17 1.99
CA LYS A 14 11.18 10.32 1.64
C LYS A 14 11.72 8.98 1.16
N ALA A 15 11.34 7.91 1.81
CA ALA A 15 11.51 6.62 1.22
C ALA A 15 10.31 6.34 0.32
N GLU A 16 10.39 6.86 -0.86
CA GLU A 16 9.50 6.49 -1.94
C GLU A 16 10.14 5.32 -2.69
N GLY A 17 9.36 4.34 -3.00
CA GLY A 17 9.81 3.21 -3.80
C GLY A 17 8.71 2.21 -4.01
N THR A 18 8.81 1.50 -5.09
CA THR A 18 7.97 0.33 -5.33
C THR A 18 8.38 -0.75 -4.35
N LEU A 19 7.56 -1.02 -3.33
CA LEU A 19 7.83 -2.01 -2.30
C LEU A 19 7.87 -3.44 -2.83
N LEU A 20 7.43 -3.62 -4.06
CA LEU A 20 7.25 -4.92 -4.69
C LEU A 20 8.30 -5.24 -5.74
N ASP A 21 9.45 -4.56 -5.73
CA ASP A 21 10.57 -4.93 -6.57
C ASP A 21 10.92 -6.41 -6.33
N GLY A 22 10.80 -7.21 -7.36
CA GLY A 22 10.99 -8.65 -7.28
C GLY A 22 9.76 -9.47 -6.90
N PHE A 23 8.64 -8.85 -6.49
CA PHE A 23 7.41 -9.59 -6.15
C PHE A 23 6.92 -10.44 -7.33
N VAL A 24 6.84 -9.86 -8.52
CA VAL A 24 6.45 -10.57 -9.75
C VAL A 24 7.46 -11.64 -10.12
N LYS A 25 8.75 -11.37 -9.92
CA LYS A 25 9.81 -12.38 -10.15
C LYS A 25 9.65 -13.58 -9.22
N LYS A 26 9.32 -13.33 -7.95
CA LYS A 26 9.15 -14.37 -6.93
C LYS A 26 7.88 -15.19 -7.15
N ASN A 27 6.76 -14.53 -7.49
CA ASN A 27 5.43 -15.14 -7.50
C ASN A 27 4.90 -15.47 -8.90
N GLY A 28 5.57 -15.00 -9.97
CA GLY A 28 5.14 -15.20 -11.35
C GLY A 28 3.82 -14.48 -11.64
N LYS A 29 2.94 -15.13 -12.39
CA LYS A 29 1.64 -14.57 -12.76
C LYS A 29 0.75 -14.42 -11.52
N ILE A 30 0.21 -13.21 -11.31
CA ILE A 30 -0.70 -12.91 -10.22
C ILE A 30 -2.09 -13.50 -10.52
N VAL A 31 -2.61 -14.27 -9.57
CA VAL A 31 -3.93 -14.87 -9.65
C VAL A 31 -4.90 -14.07 -8.78
N PRO A 32 -5.96 -13.47 -9.36
CA PRO A 32 -6.97 -12.77 -8.58
C PRO A 32 -7.59 -13.66 -7.50
N GLY A 33 -7.78 -13.10 -6.32
CA GLY A 33 -8.32 -13.79 -5.15
C GLY A 33 -7.29 -14.56 -4.32
N LYS A 34 -6.11 -14.82 -4.86
CA LYS A 34 -5.03 -15.48 -4.12
C LYS A 34 -4.28 -14.48 -3.25
N LYS A 35 -4.02 -14.88 -2.01
CA LYS A 35 -3.19 -14.15 -1.06
C LYS A 35 -1.71 -14.43 -1.33
N TYR A 36 -0.90 -13.39 -1.40
CA TYR A 36 0.55 -13.46 -1.54
C TYR A 36 1.21 -12.86 -0.31
N ASP A 37 2.13 -13.60 0.29
CA ASP A 37 2.87 -13.12 1.45
C ASP A 37 3.86 -12.03 1.04
N GLU A 38 3.75 -10.89 1.68
CA GLU A 38 4.66 -9.74 1.49
C GLU A 38 4.69 -8.92 2.77
N VAL A 39 5.78 -9.04 3.53
CA VAL A 39 5.95 -8.32 4.79
C VAL A 39 6.52 -6.95 4.52
N LEU A 40 5.81 -5.91 4.97
CA LEU A 40 6.20 -4.52 4.88
C LEU A 40 6.42 -3.95 6.28
N SER A 41 7.59 -3.38 6.52
CA SER A 41 8.03 -2.96 7.85
C SER A 41 8.54 -1.53 7.86
N VAL A 42 8.47 -0.93 9.05
CA VAL A 42 9.12 0.34 9.38
C VAL A 42 10.13 0.10 10.48
N LYS A 43 11.32 0.67 10.33
CA LYS A 43 12.37 0.66 11.36
C LYS A 43 12.70 2.09 11.77
N ASN A 44 12.77 2.31 13.07
CA ASN A 44 13.35 3.54 13.61
C ASN A 44 14.88 3.38 13.69
N SER A 45 15.60 3.91 12.70
CA SER A 45 17.07 3.88 12.68
C SER A 45 17.70 5.04 13.41
N GLY A 46 16.91 5.94 13.96
CA GLY A 46 17.37 7.05 14.79
C GLY A 46 17.70 6.65 16.22
N ASN A 47 17.97 7.64 17.05
CA ASN A 47 18.37 7.47 18.43
C ASN A 47 17.33 7.94 19.45
N ILE A 48 16.14 8.32 19.00
CA ILE A 48 15.01 8.72 19.84
C ILE A 48 13.74 7.98 19.46
N ASP A 49 12.86 7.79 20.43
CA ASP A 49 11.52 7.23 20.20
C ASP A 49 10.67 8.22 19.42
N SER A 50 9.82 7.71 18.54
CA SER A 50 9.00 8.54 17.66
C SER A 50 7.64 7.93 17.40
N TYR A 51 6.62 8.78 17.23
CA TYR A 51 5.36 8.39 16.63
C TYR A 51 5.47 8.33 15.11
N VAL A 52 4.79 7.38 14.50
CA VAL A 52 4.97 7.05 13.07
C VAL A 52 3.64 7.07 12.35
N ARG A 53 3.65 7.66 11.16
CA ARG A 53 2.58 7.59 10.17
C ARG A 53 3.10 6.94 8.90
N VAL A 54 2.34 6.01 8.34
CA VAL A 54 2.62 5.41 7.02
C VAL A 54 1.50 5.80 6.06
N THR A 55 1.88 6.38 4.93
CA THR A 55 0.96 6.63 3.81
C THR A 55 1.27 5.63 2.71
N VAL A 56 0.31 4.75 2.44
CA VAL A 56 0.43 3.72 1.40
C VAL A 56 -0.34 4.17 0.18
N ARG A 57 0.31 4.14 -0.99
CA ARG A 57 -0.30 4.46 -2.27
C ARG A 57 -0.28 3.25 -3.18
N THR A 58 -1.39 3.03 -3.87
CA THR A 58 -1.55 1.95 -4.84
C THR A 58 -1.98 2.53 -6.18
N SER A 59 -1.51 1.93 -7.26
CA SER A 59 -1.88 2.34 -8.61
C SER A 59 -1.76 1.17 -9.58
N TRP A 60 -2.52 1.24 -10.66
CA TRP A 60 -2.39 0.36 -11.81
C TRP A 60 -1.59 1.02 -12.92
N ARG A 61 -0.84 0.22 -13.66
CA ARG A 61 -0.15 0.63 -14.88
C ARG A 61 -0.54 -0.27 -16.03
N ASP A 62 -0.71 0.35 -17.20
CA ASP A 62 -1.03 -0.37 -18.42
C ASP A 62 0.19 -1.09 -19.01
N LYS A 63 0.02 -1.70 -20.17
CA LYS A 63 1.07 -2.45 -20.88
C LYS A 63 2.26 -1.59 -21.27
N GLU A 64 2.05 -0.30 -21.46
CA GLU A 64 3.08 0.69 -21.80
C GLU A 64 3.74 1.32 -20.56
N GLY A 65 3.31 0.91 -19.36
CA GLY A 65 3.82 1.44 -18.09
C GLY A 65 3.23 2.79 -17.69
N LYS A 66 2.14 3.21 -18.32
CA LYS A 66 1.44 4.45 -17.98
C LYS A 66 0.43 4.22 -16.85
N ASP A 67 0.22 5.26 -16.07
CA ASP A 67 -0.79 5.25 -15.01
C ASP A 67 -2.18 5.04 -15.60
N VAL A 68 -2.93 4.11 -14.99
CA VAL A 68 -4.32 3.83 -15.35
C VAL A 68 -5.22 4.73 -14.51
N PRO A 69 -6.17 5.47 -15.12
CA PRO A 69 -7.14 6.25 -14.36
C PRO A 69 -7.95 5.41 -13.38
N VAL A 70 -8.21 5.95 -12.19
CA VAL A 70 -8.99 5.29 -11.11
C VAL A 70 -10.36 4.80 -11.63
N THR A 71 -10.98 5.57 -12.51
CA THR A 71 -12.28 5.24 -13.12
C THR A 71 -12.21 4.06 -14.09
N THR A 72 -11.05 3.79 -14.66
CA THR A 72 -10.84 2.66 -15.59
C THR A 72 -10.56 1.37 -14.82
N LEU A 73 -9.66 1.43 -13.84
CA LEU A 73 -9.33 0.30 -12.97
C LEU A 73 -9.04 0.81 -11.57
N ASP A 74 -9.90 0.44 -10.62
CA ASP A 74 -9.86 0.97 -9.25
C ASP A 74 -8.65 0.43 -8.49
N PRO A 75 -7.77 1.27 -7.97
CA PRO A 75 -6.66 0.85 -7.12
C PRO A 75 -7.07 0.12 -5.84
N SER A 76 -8.30 0.30 -5.35
CA SER A 76 -8.82 -0.41 -4.19
C SER A 76 -8.97 -1.93 -4.41
N LEU A 77 -8.88 -2.39 -5.66
CA LEU A 77 -8.77 -3.81 -5.98
C LEU A 77 -7.45 -4.43 -5.53
N ILE A 78 -6.44 -3.60 -5.27
CA ILE A 78 -5.17 -4.00 -4.68
C ILE A 78 -5.36 -3.99 -3.16
N ASP A 79 -5.64 -5.16 -2.59
CA ASP A 79 -5.99 -5.32 -1.19
C ASP A 79 -4.75 -5.69 -0.37
N ILE A 80 -4.32 -4.79 0.50
CA ILE A 80 -3.18 -4.96 1.40
C ILE A 80 -3.73 -5.26 2.79
N HIS A 81 -3.27 -6.34 3.40
CA HIS A 81 -3.64 -6.67 4.77
C HIS A 81 -2.74 -5.92 5.74
N PHE A 82 -3.29 -4.92 6.41
CA PHE A 82 -2.62 -4.14 7.44
C PHE A 82 -2.72 -4.82 8.81
N LEU A 83 -1.66 -4.69 9.59
CA LEU A 83 -1.48 -5.39 10.86
C LEU A 83 -1.95 -4.53 12.05
N GLU A 84 -3.27 -4.50 12.27
CA GLU A 84 -3.87 -3.81 13.43
C GLU A 84 -3.36 -4.38 14.75
N GLU A 85 -3.08 -5.67 14.80
CA GLU A 85 -2.54 -6.35 15.97
C GLU A 85 -1.16 -5.84 16.41
N ASN A 86 -0.43 -5.18 15.50
CA ASN A 86 0.85 -4.53 15.81
C ASN A 86 0.70 -3.07 16.25
N GLY A 87 -0.54 -2.61 16.42
CA GLY A 87 -0.83 -1.26 16.88
C GLY A 87 -1.10 -0.25 15.76
N TRP A 88 -1.29 -0.69 14.54
CA TRP A 88 -1.62 0.20 13.42
C TRP A 88 -3.10 0.56 13.42
N VAL A 89 -3.37 1.85 13.36
CA VAL A 89 -4.72 2.43 13.30
C VAL A 89 -4.88 3.12 11.95
N GLU A 90 -5.88 2.68 11.19
CA GLU A 90 -6.17 3.30 9.89
C GLU A 90 -7.04 4.54 10.04
N ASP A 91 -6.68 5.62 9.37
CA ASP A 91 -7.47 6.83 9.25
C ASP A 91 -8.39 6.74 8.02
N ALA A 92 -9.62 6.31 8.24
CA ALA A 92 -10.61 6.18 7.17
C ALA A 92 -10.96 7.52 6.51
N ASP A 93 -10.88 8.63 7.26
CA ASP A 93 -11.19 9.97 6.74
C ASP A 93 -10.12 10.46 5.73
N ALA A 94 -8.88 9.96 5.88
CA ALA A 94 -7.79 10.28 4.97
C ALA A 94 -7.66 9.33 3.77
N ALA A 95 -8.48 8.26 3.73
CA ALA A 95 -8.44 7.25 2.68
C ALA A 95 -9.00 7.80 1.35
N THR A 96 -8.35 7.42 0.26
CA THR A 96 -8.87 7.58 -1.11
C THR A 96 -8.75 6.24 -1.83
N ALA A 97 -9.23 6.15 -3.07
CA ALA A 97 -9.04 4.95 -3.88
C ALA A 97 -7.56 4.56 -4.05
N GLU A 98 -6.66 5.54 -4.04
CA GLU A 98 -5.22 5.36 -4.26
C GLU A 98 -4.38 5.43 -2.98
N ARG A 99 -4.97 5.84 -1.86
CA ARG A 99 -4.23 6.18 -0.64
C ARG A 99 -4.88 5.60 0.62
N ARG A 100 -4.04 5.01 1.48
CA ARG A 100 -4.39 4.59 2.84
C ARG A 100 -3.40 5.22 3.81
N VAL A 101 -3.89 5.67 4.96
CA VAL A 101 -3.07 6.31 6.00
C VAL A 101 -3.19 5.53 7.30
N LEU A 102 -2.05 5.16 7.86
CA LEU A 102 -1.94 4.38 9.09
C LEU A 102 -1.11 5.14 10.13
N TYR A 103 -1.57 5.12 11.36
CA TYR A 103 -0.83 5.63 12.51
C TYR A 103 -0.46 4.48 13.45
N LEU A 104 0.76 4.48 13.97
CA LEU A 104 1.14 3.57 15.03
C LEU A 104 0.64 4.12 16.36
N ASN A 105 -0.09 3.31 17.11
CA ASN A 105 -0.75 3.73 18.37
C ASN A 105 0.19 3.76 19.60
N HIS A 106 1.47 3.58 19.40
CA HIS A 106 2.52 3.70 20.41
C HIS A 106 3.79 4.25 19.79
N ALA A 107 4.71 4.75 20.61
CA ALA A 107 6.00 5.18 20.13
C ALA A 107 6.83 3.99 19.63
N LEU A 108 7.44 4.16 18.46
CA LEU A 108 8.42 3.21 17.95
C LEU A 108 9.77 3.58 18.55
N ALA A 109 10.32 2.67 19.36
CA ALA A 109 11.59 2.91 20.06
C ALA A 109 12.77 2.97 19.08
N ALA A 110 13.80 3.70 19.48
CA ALA A 110 15.05 3.75 18.72
C ALA A 110 15.58 2.33 18.43
N GLY A 111 15.86 2.02 17.18
CA GLY A 111 16.34 0.72 16.73
C GLY A 111 15.25 -0.34 16.53
N GLU A 112 14.00 -0.06 16.92
CA GLU A 112 12.88 -0.99 16.80
C GLU A 112 12.36 -1.06 15.36
N THR A 113 11.87 -2.26 14.99
CA THR A 113 11.18 -2.52 13.72
C THR A 113 9.77 -3.00 14.00
N VAL A 114 8.80 -2.51 13.25
CA VAL A 114 7.41 -2.95 13.31
C VAL A 114 6.87 -3.23 11.91
N ASP A 115 6.20 -4.36 11.75
CA ASP A 115 5.54 -4.70 10.50
C ASP A 115 4.19 -3.99 10.40
N PHE A 116 3.87 -3.42 9.25
CA PHE A 116 2.58 -2.77 9.01
C PHE A 116 1.67 -3.50 8.02
N ALA A 117 2.22 -4.43 7.25
CA ALA A 117 1.46 -5.30 6.37
C ALA A 117 2.16 -6.66 6.23
N ASP A 118 1.39 -7.70 5.91
CA ASP A 118 1.93 -9.06 5.76
C ASP A 118 1.55 -9.73 4.43
N SER A 119 0.59 -9.19 3.70
CA SER A 119 0.11 -9.82 2.47
C SER A 119 -0.58 -8.85 1.53
N ILE A 120 -0.63 -9.24 0.27
CA ILE A 120 -1.31 -8.53 -0.80
C ILE A 120 -2.17 -9.52 -1.57
N ARG A 121 -3.38 -9.08 -1.91
CA ARG A 121 -4.33 -9.83 -2.72
C ARG A 121 -4.98 -8.91 -3.74
N ILE A 122 -5.08 -9.33 -4.98
CA ILE A 122 -5.93 -8.64 -5.95
C ILE A 122 -7.35 -9.17 -5.77
N LYS A 123 -8.30 -8.28 -5.51
CA LYS A 123 -9.68 -8.69 -5.27
C LYS A 123 -10.25 -9.43 -6.49
N PRO A 124 -10.98 -10.51 -6.28
CA PRO A 124 -11.50 -11.35 -7.39
C PRO A 124 -12.49 -10.61 -8.30
N GLU A 125 -13.10 -9.52 -7.83
CA GLU A 125 -14.00 -8.65 -8.58
C GLU A 125 -13.35 -8.07 -9.85
N ILE A 126 -12.04 -8.02 -9.92
CA ILE A 126 -11.33 -7.61 -11.14
C ILE A 126 -11.70 -8.48 -12.35
N ARG A 127 -12.09 -9.73 -12.11
CA ARG A 127 -12.53 -10.65 -13.18
C ARG A 127 -13.78 -10.17 -13.91
N ASN A 128 -14.55 -9.27 -13.32
CA ASN A 128 -15.72 -8.65 -13.97
C ASN A 128 -15.32 -7.68 -15.07
N LYS A 129 -14.05 -7.22 -15.08
CA LYS A 129 -13.46 -6.40 -16.13
C LYS A 129 -13.00 -7.28 -17.29
N MET A 130 -13.97 -7.82 -18.05
CA MET A 130 -13.70 -8.78 -19.11
C MET A 130 -14.54 -8.44 -20.35
N THR A 131 -13.91 -8.54 -21.51
CA THR A 131 -14.56 -8.37 -22.80
C THR A 131 -14.84 -9.74 -23.43
N LYS A 132 -16.09 -9.96 -23.86
CA LYS A 132 -16.50 -11.15 -24.61
C LYS A 132 -16.38 -10.84 -26.11
N LYS A 133 -15.56 -11.60 -26.81
CA LYS A 133 -15.44 -11.56 -28.26
C LYS A 133 -16.17 -12.77 -28.85
N THR A 134 -17.09 -12.51 -29.78
CA THR A 134 -17.83 -13.54 -30.49
C THR A 134 -17.36 -13.63 -31.94
N GLU A 135 -17.03 -14.83 -32.38
CA GLU A 135 -16.62 -15.08 -33.75
C GLU A 135 -17.51 -16.21 -34.31
N VAL A 136 -18.16 -15.92 -35.43
CA VAL A 136 -19.04 -16.88 -36.12
C VAL A 136 -18.36 -17.32 -37.40
N THR A 137 -18.16 -18.64 -37.53
CA THR A 137 -17.59 -19.28 -38.71
C THR A 137 -18.51 -20.37 -39.21
N ASP A 138 -18.23 -20.94 -40.40
CA ASP A 138 -18.97 -22.10 -40.94
C ASP A 138 -18.85 -23.32 -40.03
N ALA A 139 -17.81 -23.39 -39.20
CA ALA A 139 -17.62 -24.49 -38.24
C ALA A 139 -18.41 -24.30 -36.93
N GLY A 140 -19.01 -23.12 -36.71
CA GLY A 140 -19.79 -22.81 -35.50
C GLY A 140 -19.45 -21.42 -34.93
N THR A 141 -19.90 -21.17 -33.69
CA THR A 141 -19.69 -19.94 -32.97
C THR A 141 -18.63 -20.15 -31.89
N THR A 142 -17.59 -19.30 -31.90
CA THR A 142 -16.53 -19.29 -30.92
C THR A 142 -16.66 -18.05 -30.03
N TYR A 143 -16.59 -18.24 -28.72
CA TYR A 143 -16.57 -17.17 -27.71
C TYR A 143 -15.20 -17.10 -27.11
N THR A 144 -14.59 -15.91 -27.16
CA THR A 144 -13.32 -15.62 -26.50
C THR A 144 -13.55 -14.58 -25.42
N TYR A 145 -13.08 -14.86 -24.21
CA TYR A 145 -13.11 -13.92 -23.10
C TYR A 145 -11.70 -13.38 -22.86
N GLU A 146 -11.57 -12.08 -22.87
CA GLU A 146 -10.32 -11.39 -22.62
C GLU A 146 -10.49 -10.44 -21.44
N TYR A 147 -9.58 -10.54 -20.47
CA TYR A 147 -9.57 -9.61 -19.35
C TYR A 147 -9.00 -8.27 -19.78
N GLU A 148 -9.72 -7.17 -19.48
CA GLU A 148 -9.31 -5.81 -19.83
C GLU A 148 -7.99 -5.42 -19.18
N TYR A 149 -7.67 -6.00 -18.02
CA TYR A 149 -6.43 -5.76 -17.27
C TYR A 149 -5.27 -6.68 -17.68
N ASN A 150 -5.41 -7.46 -18.72
CA ASN A 150 -4.37 -8.37 -19.20
C ASN A 150 -3.09 -7.58 -19.57
N GLY A 151 -1.95 -7.96 -18.97
CA GLY A 151 -0.69 -7.26 -19.14
C GLY A 151 -0.53 -5.98 -18.31
N TYR A 152 -1.52 -5.62 -17.49
CA TYR A 152 -1.38 -4.54 -16.53
C TYR A 152 -0.55 -4.99 -15.33
N THR A 153 0.12 -4.03 -14.73
CA THR A 153 0.88 -4.23 -13.49
C THR A 153 0.33 -3.32 -12.40
N PHE A 154 0.61 -3.63 -11.16
CA PHE A 154 0.27 -2.77 -10.06
C PHE A 154 1.52 -2.32 -9.30
N GLN A 155 1.40 -1.17 -8.63
CA GLN A 155 2.45 -0.62 -7.79
C GLN A 155 1.92 -0.31 -6.42
N VAL A 156 2.76 -0.57 -5.42
CA VAL A 156 2.54 -0.18 -4.04
C VAL A 156 3.75 0.63 -3.59
N SER A 157 3.51 1.83 -3.10
CA SER A 157 4.54 2.67 -2.49
C SER A 157 4.13 3.05 -1.08
N ALA A 158 5.10 3.30 -0.24
CA ALA A 158 4.86 3.80 1.11
C ALA A 158 5.79 4.97 1.41
N GLU A 159 5.21 5.97 2.05
CA GLU A 159 5.92 7.10 2.64
C GLU A 159 5.76 7.02 4.15
N VAL A 160 6.86 7.17 4.88
CA VAL A 160 6.86 7.13 6.34
C VAL A 160 7.25 8.48 6.87
N ASP A 161 6.42 9.01 7.75
CA ASP A 161 6.68 10.25 8.48
C ASP A 161 6.76 9.93 9.98
N ALA A 162 7.57 10.68 10.70
CA ALA A 162 7.70 10.50 12.12
C ALA A 162 7.80 11.85 12.86
N VAL A 163 7.32 11.84 14.09
CA VAL A 163 7.45 12.96 15.01
C VAL A 163 8.00 12.45 16.33
N GLN A 164 8.83 13.26 16.98
CA GLN A 164 9.35 12.93 18.29
C GLN A 164 8.24 12.90 19.36
N THR A 165 8.47 12.15 20.43
CA THR A 165 7.47 11.96 21.49
C THR A 165 7.32 13.16 22.42
N HIS A 166 8.33 14.03 22.48
CA HIS A 166 8.26 15.25 23.28
C HIS A 166 7.25 16.24 22.69
N ASN A 167 6.30 16.71 23.50
CA ASN A 167 5.16 17.53 23.03
C ASN A 167 4.42 16.91 21.85
N ALA A 168 4.13 15.62 21.95
CA ALA A 168 3.59 14.83 20.83
C ALA A 168 2.30 15.39 20.25
N ALA A 169 1.37 15.88 21.08
CA ALA A 169 0.10 16.46 20.61
C ALA A 169 0.34 17.65 19.66
N ASP A 170 1.23 18.58 20.06
CA ASP A 170 1.57 19.76 19.25
C ASP A 170 2.36 19.34 18.00
N ALA A 171 3.29 18.40 18.14
CA ALA A 171 4.09 17.89 17.03
C ALA A 171 3.22 17.19 15.96
N VAL A 172 2.30 16.36 16.37
CA VAL A 172 1.34 15.67 15.49
C VAL A 172 0.44 16.70 14.79
N LYS A 173 -0.10 17.65 15.53
CA LYS A 173 -0.94 18.70 14.96
C LYS A 173 -0.18 19.57 13.94
N SER A 174 1.02 19.95 14.26
CA SER A 174 1.87 20.79 13.40
C SER A 174 2.33 20.04 12.14
N ALA A 175 2.80 18.79 12.29
CA ALA A 175 3.38 18.02 11.19
C ALA A 175 2.33 17.36 10.30
N TRP A 176 1.24 16.85 10.89
CA TRP A 176 0.24 16.04 10.19
C TRP A 176 -1.15 16.68 10.11
N GLY A 177 -1.37 17.78 10.82
CA GLY A 177 -2.65 18.50 10.78
C GLY A 177 -3.80 17.77 11.46
N VAL A 178 -3.54 16.75 12.26
CA VAL A 178 -4.55 15.94 12.94
C VAL A 178 -4.40 16.01 14.45
N ASP A 179 -5.48 15.71 15.18
CA ASP A 179 -5.43 15.54 16.62
C ASP A 179 -4.73 14.22 16.97
N ILE A 180 -3.99 14.20 18.08
CA ILE A 180 -3.25 13.01 18.51
C ILE A 180 -4.16 11.80 18.78
N SER A 181 -5.44 12.02 19.06
CA SER A 181 -6.44 10.94 19.21
C SER A 181 -6.62 10.09 17.96
N LYS A 182 -6.25 10.60 16.77
CA LYS A 182 -6.22 9.83 15.52
C LYS A 182 -5.23 8.64 15.57
N LEU A 183 -4.24 8.70 16.45
CA LEU A 183 -3.28 7.63 16.65
C LEU A 183 -3.83 6.52 17.56
N GLY A 184 -5.00 6.69 18.15
CA GLY A 184 -5.54 5.74 19.13
C GLY A 184 -4.93 5.87 20.53
N LEU A 185 -4.36 7.05 20.82
CA LEU A 185 -3.77 7.40 22.12
C LEU A 185 -4.79 8.05 23.05
#